data_2c4a64a91f208a45507acbd658ffae1e
#
_entry.id   2c4a64a91f208a45507acbd658ffae1e
#
_cell.length_a   1.000
_cell.length_b   1.000
_cell.length_c   1.000
_cell.angle_alpha   90.00
_cell.angle_beta   90.00
_cell.angle_gamma   90.00
#
_symmetry.space_group_name_H-M   'P 1'
#
loop_
_entity.id
_entity.type
_entity.pdbx_description
1 polymer ?
#
loop_
_entity_poly.entity_id
_entity_poly.type
_entity_poly.pdbx_seq_one_letter_code
_entity_poly.pdbx_strand_id
1 'polypeptide(L)'
;MKLHRNLVDAVIEGLTFIFNEGQYADKVVEKQLKKDKRWGARDRAFIAETIYDIVRWKRLYAEIAEVHEPFTVHNLRRMFAVWATLKSITLPDWGNYFEDTPARRIKGKFDELSKVRKLRESVPDWLDTLGVQELGETLWNDELHALNSLAPVVLRVNTLKTSLERLQQFLQQEGVATYPLRDYPNALQLVERGNIFKTQAFADGLFEVQDASSQKVAPFMMIDSNVKRVIDTCAGAGGKTLHIANLLQNKGQVIAMDIYEQKLQELKRRARRNGAFNIETKLIDPKQLKRLQGTADRVLIDAPCSGLGVLRRNPDAKWKLR
;
A
#
# COMPACT_ATOMS: atom_id res chain seq x y z
N MET A 1 10.84 7.41 -22.85
CA MET A 1 10.58 8.53 -21.91
C MET A 1 11.86 9.33 -21.75
N LYS A 2 11.81 10.68 -21.80
CA LYS A 2 12.97 11.55 -21.56
C LYS A 2 13.13 11.75 -20.05
N LEU A 3 14.31 11.43 -19.51
CA LEU A 3 14.65 11.68 -18.11
C LEU A 3 15.00 13.15 -17.87
N HIS A 4 14.57 13.71 -16.75
CA HIS A 4 14.92 15.06 -16.30
C HIS A 4 15.74 14.95 -15.00
N ARG A 5 16.87 15.65 -14.95
CA ARG A 5 17.85 15.52 -13.87
C ARG A 5 17.25 15.81 -12.48
N ASN A 6 16.45 16.87 -12.38
CA ASN A 6 15.78 17.23 -11.12
C ASN A 6 14.82 16.13 -10.59
N LEU A 7 14.16 15.38 -11.49
CA LEU A 7 13.29 14.28 -11.08
C LEU A 7 14.12 13.07 -10.61
N VAL A 8 15.22 12.78 -11.30
CA VAL A 8 16.16 11.72 -10.91
C VAL A 8 16.82 12.05 -9.58
N ASP A 9 17.27 13.30 -9.38
CA ASP A 9 17.84 13.75 -8.10
C ASP A 9 16.83 13.61 -6.96
N ALA A 10 15.53 13.90 -7.19
CA ALA A 10 14.48 13.69 -6.20
C ALA A 10 14.28 12.21 -5.85
N VAL A 11 14.40 11.29 -6.83
CA VAL A 11 14.37 9.86 -6.58
C VAL A 11 15.57 9.44 -5.74
N ILE A 12 16.79 9.83 -6.12
CA ILE A 12 18.03 9.48 -5.40
C ILE A 12 17.99 9.97 -3.95
N GLU A 13 17.54 11.18 -3.73
CA GLU A 13 17.37 11.72 -2.38
C GLU A 13 16.33 10.93 -1.57
N GLY A 14 15.20 10.59 -2.19
CA GLY A 14 14.18 9.74 -1.54
C GLY A 14 14.74 8.38 -1.13
N LEU A 15 15.52 7.74 -2.01
CA LEU A 15 16.18 6.46 -1.71
C LEU A 15 17.22 6.58 -0.58
N THR A 16 17.93 7.72 -0.49
CA THR A 16 18.85 7.99 0.61
C THR A 16 18.14 7.99 1.96
N PHE A 17 16.99 8.68 2.07
CA PHE A 17 16.19 8.69 3.29
C PHE A 17 15.65 7.30 3.66
N ILE A 18 15.24 6.52 2.65
CA ILE A 18 14.66 5.19 2.91
C ILE A 18 15.73 4.19 3.34
N PHE A 19 16.85 4.12 2.61
CA PHE A 19 17.85 3.08 2.80
C PHE A 19 18.87 3.40 3.90
N ASN A 20 19.31 4.66 3.99
CA ASN A 20 20.36 5.04 4.94
C ASN A 20 19.80 5.58 6.26
N GLU A 21 18.64 6.27 6.23
CA GLU A 21 18.01 6.85 7.42
C GLU A 21 16.85 6.00 7.95
N GLY A 22 16.50 4.91 7.28
CA GLY A 22 15.44 4.00 7.72
C GLY A 22 14.02 4.57 7.68
N GLN A 23 13.79 5.70 6.98
CA GLN A 23 12.47 6.31 6.86
C GLN A 23 11.52 5.42 6.06
N TYR A 24 10.22 5.44 6.38
CA TYR A 24 9.20 4.69 5.63
C TYR A 24 8.98 5.27 4.24
N ALA A 25 8.90 4.39 3.24
CA ALA A 25 8.81 4.78 1.83
C ALA A 25 7.59 5.64 1.54
N ASP A 26 6.44 5.36 2.14
CA ASP A 26 5.21 6.15 1.99
C ASP A 26 5.39 7.59 2.47
N LYS A 27 6.05 7.78 3.61
CA LYS A 27 6.32 9.10 4.19
C LYS A 27 7.33 9.90 3.37
N VAL A 28 8.39 9.21 2.91
CA VAL A 28 9.39 9.83 2.05
C VAL A 28 8.79 10.25 0.72
N VAL A 29 8.02 9.38 0.06
CA VAL A 29 7.34 9.72 -1.20
C VAL A 29 6.39 10.90 -1.00
N GLU A 30 5.55 10.91 0.04
CA GLU A 30 4.66 12.03 0.34
C GLU A 30 5.44 13.35 0.49
N LYS A 31 6.57 13.34 1.21
CA LYS A 31 7.44 14.51 1.41
C LYS A 31 8.08 14.96 0.10
N GLN A 32 8.63 14.02 -0.68
CA GLN A 32 9.26 14.34 -1.95
C GLN A 32 8.28 14.99 -2.94
N LEU A 33 7.07 14.45 -3.08
CA LEU A 33 6.06 14.99 -3.99
C LEU A 33 5.57 16.40 -3.63
N LYS A 34 5.82 16.88 -2.40
CA LYS A 34 5.47 18.23 -1.94
C LYS A 34 6.59 19.26 -2.15
N LYS A 35 7.80 18.83 -2.50
CA LYS A 35 8.98 19.73 -2.59
C LYS A 35 8.88 20.77 -3.69
N ASP A 36 8.37 20.40 -4.85
CA ASP A 36 8.25 21.31 -5.98
C ASP A 36 6.81 21.33 -6.50
N LYS A 37 6.16 22.48 -6.36
CA LYS A 37 4.78 22.71 -6.82
C LYS A 37 4.63 22.69 -8.34
N ARG A 38 5.74 22.87 -9.09
CA ARG A 38 5.75 22.87 -10.56
C ARG A 38 5.63 21.46 -11.13
N TRP A 39 5.89 20.40 -10.34
CA TRP A 39 5.75 19.02 -10.80
C TRP A 39 4.31 18.69 -11.10
N GLY A 40 4.08 18.31 -12.37
CA GLY A 40 2.79 17.84 -12.84
C GLY A 40 2.47 16.42 -12.38
N ALA A 41 1.32 15.89 -12.80
CA ALA A 41 0.90 14.54 -12.43
C ALA A 41 1.88 13.46 -12.92
N ARG A 42 2.45 13.63 -14.13
CA ARG A 42 3.44 12.70 -14.71
C ARG A 42 4.75 12.68 -13.94
N ASP A 43 5.25 13.86 -13.53
CA ASP A 43 6.49 13.97 -12.77
C ASP A 43 6.34 13.31 -11.38
N ARG A 44 5.22 13.56 -10.72
CA ARG A 44 4.88 12.96 -9.42
C ARG A 44 4.73 11.46 -9.51
N ALA A 45 4.09 10.95 -10.56
CA ALA A 45 3.98 9.51 -10.82
C ALA A 45 5.36 8.89 -11.03
N PHE A 46 6.20 9.50 -11.88
CA PHE A 46 7.57 9.04 -12.12
C PHE A 46 8.38 8.93 -10.82
N ILE A 47 8.41 9.98 -9.99
CA ILE A 47 9.15 9.96 -8.72
C ILE A 47 8.64 8.84 -7.81
N ALA A 48 7.32 8.76 -7.59
CA ALA A 48 6.74 7.79 -6.69
C ALA A 48 6.96 6.35 -7.17
N GLU A 49 6.64 6.05 -8.43
CA GLU A 49 6.75 4.72 -8.99
C GLU A 49 8.19 4.23 -9.04
N THR A 50 9.13 5.12 -9.40
CA THR A 50 10.56 4.78 -9.45
C THR A 50 11.11 4.50 -8.06
N ILE A 51 10.78 5.30 -7.05
CA ILE A 51 11.20 5.03 -5.67
C ILE A 51 10.65 3.68 -5.20
N TYR A 52 9.35 3.43 -5.36
CA TYR A 52 8.75 2.16 -4.93
C TYR A 52 9.31 0.96 -5.68
N ASP A 53 9.61 1.09 -6.98
CA ASP A 53 10.18 0.01 -7.78
C ASP A 53 11.61 -0.30 -7.34
N ILE A 54 12.47 0.71 -7.15
CA ILE A 54 13.84 0.49 -6.66
C ILE A 54 13.85 -0.07 -5.23
N VAL A 55 12.96 0.38 -4.36
CA VAL A 55 12.82 -0.18 -3.01
C VAL A 55 12.36 -1.64 -3.05
N ARG A 56 11.43 -1.99 -3.95
CA ARG A 56 10.96 -3.35 -4.15
C ARG A 56 12.09 -4.28 -4.58
N TRP A 57 12.90 -3.85 -5.53
CA TRP A 57 13.98 -4.62 -6.15
C TRP A 57 15.37 -4.27 -5.61
N LYS A 58 15.43 -3.70 -4.39
CA LYS A 58 16.67 -3.21 -3.74
C LYS A 58 17.82 -4.20 -3.87
N ARG A 59 17.61 -5.45 -3.44
CA ARG A 59 18.65 -6.48 -3.44
C ARG A 59 19.14 -6.79 -4.85
N LEU A 60 18.20 -7.07 -5.76
CA LEU A 60 18.54 -7.38 -7.15
C LEU A 60 19.31 -6.24 -7.81
N TYR A 61 18.84 -5.00 -7.63
CA TYR A 61 19.52 -3.86 -8.26
C TYR A 61 20.86 -3.53 -7.62
N ALA A 62 21.02 -3.75 -6.33
CA ALA A 62 22.30 -3.59 -5.64
C ALA A 62 23.33 -4.64 -6.12
N GLU A 63 22.92 -5.91 -6.23
CA GLU A 63 23.79 -6.99 -6.73
C GLU A 63 24.20 -6.76 -8.19
N ILE A 64 23.27 -6.35 -9.07
CA ILE A 64 23.59 -6.02 -10.46
C ILE A 64 24.55 -4.83 -10.53
N ALA A 65 24.34 -3.81 -9.70
CA ALA A 65 25.18 -2.62 -9.62
C ALA A 65 26.52 -2.86 -8.88
N GLU A 66 26.68 -4.01 -8.22
CA GLU A 66 27.85 -4.32 -7.37
C GLU A 66 28.08 -3.26 -6.28
N VAL A 67 27.02 -2.92 -5.55
CA VAL A 67 27.04 -1.93 -4.48
C VAL A 67 26.45 -2.50 -3.19
N HIS A 68 26.96 -2.04 -2.05
CA HIS A 68 26.56 -2.51 -0.73
C HIS A 68 26.18 -1.36 0.19
N GLU A 69 25.40 -1.66 1.24
CA GLU A 69 25.06 -0.71 2.29
C GLU A 69 26.29 -0.35 3.16
N PRO A 70 26.37 0.88 3.64
CA PRO A 70 25.49 2.03 3.38
C PRO A 70 25.68 2.57 1.95
N PHE A 71 24.56 2.90 1.29
CA PHE A 71 24.61 3.36 -0.10
C PHE A 71 25.02 4.82 -0.18
N THR A 72 26.12 5.11 -0.90
CA THR A 72 26.46 6.47 -1.30
C THR A 72 25.50 6.99 -2.37
N VAL A 73 25.46 8.30 -2.60
CA VAL A 73 24.69 8.89 -3.71
C VAL A 73 25.13 8.29 -5.06
N HIS A 74 26.41 8.04 -5.24
CA HIS A 74 26.93 7.36 -6.43
C HIS A 74 26.37 5.94 -6.57
N ASN A 75 26.33 5.15 -5.49
CA ASN A 75 25.78 3.80 -5.50
C ASN A 75 24.27 3.83 -5.87
N LEU A 76 23.51 4.78 -5.33
CA LEU A 76 22.10 4.93 -5.66
C LEU A 76 21.87 5.34 -7.12
N ARG A 77 22.75 6.16 -7.71
CA ARG A 77 22.72 6.47 -9.14
C ARG A 77 22.98 5.22 -10.00
N ARG A 78 23.90 4.36 -9.59
CA ARG A 78 24.13 3.07 -10.27
C ARG A 78 22.91 2.15 -10.17
N MET A 79 22.27 2.04 -9.01
CA MET A 79 21.00 1.30 -8.86
C MET A 79 19.88 1.87 -9.74
N PHE A 80 19.78 3.20 -9.82
CA PHE A 80 18.85 3.86 -10.74
C PHE A 80 19.15 3.54 -12.21
N ALA A 81 20.44 3.50 -12.60
CA ALA A 81 20.85 3.15 -13.94
C ALA A 81 20.52 1.68 -14.28
N VAL A 82 20.63 0.75 -13.31
CA VAL A 82 20.15 -0.63 -13.43
C VAL A 82 18.65 -0.64 -13.69
N TRP A 83 17.88 0.03 -12.85
CA TRP A 83 16.42 0.15 -13.00
C TRP A 83 16.03 0.68 -14.38
N ALA A 84 16.63 1.79 -14.83
CA ALA A 84 16.33 2.41 -16.12
C ALA A 84 16.66 1.46 -17.28
N THR A 85 17.82 0.81 -17.23
CA THR A 85 18.24 -0.15 -18.26
C THR A 85 17.29 -1.34 -18.38
N LEU A 86 16.88 -1.92 -17.25
CA LEU A 86 15.93 -3.04 -17.23
C LEU A 86 14.54 -2.65 -17.70
N LYS A 87 14.15 -1.37 -17.51
CA LYS A 87 12.89 -0.79 -18.05
C LYS A 87 13.03 -0.29 -19.50
N SER A 88 14.16 -0.56 -20.17
CA SER A 88 14.44 -0.07 -21.52
C SER A 88 14.38 1.45 -21.66
N ILE A 89 14.72 2.18 -20.59
CA ILE A 89 14.82 3.63 -20.59
C ILE A 89 16.27 4.01 -20.91
N THR A 90 16.46 4.81 -21.95
CA THR A 90 17.78 5.31 -22.34
C THR A 90 18.29 6.31 -21.30
N LEU A 91 19.47 6.06 -20.76
CA LEU A 91 20.15 6.97 -19.87
C LEU A 91 20.69 8.18 -20.66
N PRO A 92 20.46 9.41 -20.20
CA PRO A 92 21.03 10.60 -20.83
C PRO A 92 22.52 10.73 -20.49
N ASP A 93 23.26 11.34 -21.39
CA ASP A 93 24.63 11.75 -21.12
C ASP A 93 24.64 13.02 -20.26
N TRP A 94 24.84 12.84 -18.95
CA TRP A 94 25.03 13.93 -17.97
C TRP A 94 26.47 13.92 -17.40
N GLY A 95 27.46 13.57 -18.24
CA GLY A 95 28.83 13.38 -17.81
C GLY A 95 28.94 12.22 -16.82
N ASN A 96 29.67 12.42 -15.72
CA ASN A 96 29.96 11.38 -14.73
C ASN A 96 28.75 10.99 -13.84
N TYR A 97 27.52 11.30 -14.24
CA TYR A 97 26.35 11.05 -13.41
C TYR A 97 25.98 9.54 -13.31
N PHE A 98 26.12 8.81 -14.42
CA PHE A 98 25.83 7.39 -14.55
C PHE A 98 27.06 6.56 -14.93
N GLU A 99 28.20 6.85 -14.33
CA GLU A 99 29.46 6.12 -14.62
C GLU A 99 29.33 4.62 -14.34
N ASP A 100 30.11 3.84 -15.06
CA ASP A 100 30.32 2.39 -14.85
C ASP A 100 29.09 1.48 -14.92
N THR A 101 28.07 1.84 -15.69
CA THR A 101 26.86 1.03 -15.83
C THR A 101 26.51 0.68 -17.28
N PRO A 102 27.38 -0.09 -18.01
CA PRO A 102 27.10 -0.46 -19.40
C PRO A 102 25.88 -1.39 -19.49
N ALA A 103 24.93 -1.07 -20.34
CA ALA A 103 23.65 -1.78 -20.47
C ALA A 103 23.80 -3.29 -20.74
N ARG A 104 24.81 -3.69 -21.53
CA ARG A 104 25.11 -5.11 -21.80
C ARG A 104 25.49 -5.88 -20.54
N ARG A 105 26.31 -5.31 -19.67
CA ARG A 105 26.73 -5.92 -18.40
C ARG A 105 25.52 -6.04 -17.45
N ILE A 106 24.67 -5.02 -17.38
CA ILE A 106 23.46 -5.04 -16.55
C ILE A 106 22.54 -6.18 -16.97
N LYS A 107 22.26 -6.34 -18.27
CA LYS A 107 21.43 -7.43 -18.79
C LYS A 107 22.02 -8.80 -18.54
N GLY A 108 23.31 -8.99 -18.79
CA GLY A 108 24.01 -10.26 -18.53
C GLY A 108 23.94 -10.66 -17.04
N LYS A 109 24.17 -9.72 -16.13
CA LYS A 109 24.03 -9.98 -14.68
C LYS A 109 22.59 -10.26 -14.28
N PHE A 110 21.63 -9.56 -14.84
CA PHE A 110 20.20 -9.84 -14.59
C PHE A 110 19.86 -11.29 -14.98
N ASP A 111 20.28 -11.75 -16.16
CA ASP A 111 20.03 -13.12 -16.63
C ASP A 111 20.68 -14.18 -15.73
N GLU A 112 21.87 -13.89 -15.19
CA GLU A 112 22.58 -14.77 -14.26
C GLU A 112 21.89 -14.81 -12.89
N LEU A 113 21.66 -13.65 -12.27
CA LEU A 113 21.15 -13.53 -10.91
C LEU A 113 19.67 -13.94 -10.80
N SER A 114 18.92 -13.80 -11.88
CA SER A 114 17.50 -14.23 -11.93
C SER A 114 17.30 -15.74 -11.80
N LYS A 115 18.36 -16.55 -11.94
CA LYS A 115 18.31 -18.00 -11.69
C LYS A 115 18.20 -18.33 -10.20
N VAL A 116 18.58 -17.40 -9.32
CA VAL A 116 18.52 -17.56 -7.86
C VAL A 116 17.26 -16.86 -7.34
N ARG A 117 16.30 -17.62 -6.81
CA ARG A 117 14.97 -17.11 -6.37
C ARG A 117 15.06 -15.85 -5.51
N LYS A 118 15.82 -15.89 -4.40
CA LYS A 118 15.94 -14.78 -3.46
C LYS A 118 16.52 -13.49 -4.06
N LEU A 119 17.33 -13.60 -5.11
CA LEU A 119 17.86 -12.46 -5.87
C LEU A 119 16.82 -11.99 -6.89
N ARG A 120 16.27 -12.94 -7.67
CA ARG A 120 15.21 -12.66 -8.64
C ARG A 120 14.01 -11.94 -8.00
N GLU A 121 13.55 -12.42 -6.86
CA GLU A 121 12.39 -11.84 -6.15
C GLU A 121 12.79 -10.74 -5.16
N SER A 122 14.09 -10.46 -5.05
CA SER A 122 14.65 -9.39 -4.22
C SER A 122 14.13 -9.43 -2.78
N VAL A 123 14.37 -10.54 -2.08
CA VAL A 123 13.96 -10.74 -0.69
C VAL A 123 15.16 -11.04 0.22
N PRO A 124 15.10 -10.70 1.53
CA PRO A 124 16.14 -11.08 2.49
C PRO A 124 16.24 -12.61 2.64
N ASP A 125 17.42 -13.11 2.99
CA ASP A 125 17.65 -14.54 3.17
C ASP A 125 16.73 -15.16 4.23
N TRP A 126 16.55 -14.47 5.37
CA TRP A 126 15.68 -14.96 6.43
C TRP A 126 14.23 -15.12 5.98
N LEU A 127 13.73 -14.20 5.13
CA LEU A 127 12.36 -14.26 4.64
C LEU A 127 12.20 -15.37 3.59
N ASP A 128 13.19 -15.58 2.74
CA ASP A 128 13.17 -16.68 1.77
C ASP A 128 13.20 -18.04 2.49
N THR A 129 14.05 -18.17 3.52
CA THR A 129 14.14 -19.39 4.34
C THR A 129 12.83 -19.67 5.05
N LEU A 130 12.25 -18.66 5.72
CA LEU A 130 10.97 -18.78 6.43
C LEU A 130 9.84 -19.17 5.47
N GLY A 131 9.75 -18.50 4.32
CA GLY A 131 8.71 -18.77 3.33
C GLY A 131 8.76 -20.19 2.79
N VAL A 132 9.95 -20.72 2.51
CA VAL A 132 10.11 -22.12 2.09
C VAL A 132 9.74 -23.09 3.21
N GLN A 133 10.15 -22.80 4.44
CA GLN A 133 9.85 -23.64 5.60
C GLN A 133 8.34 -23.74 5.85
N GLU A 134 7.61 -22.63 5.77
CA GLU A 134 6.18 -22.57 6.10
C GLU A 134 5.27 -22.99 4.94
N LEU A 135 5.64 -22.71 3.70
CA LEU A 135 4.77 -22.88 2.52
C LEU A 135 5.28 -23.90 1.52
N GLY A 136 6.54 -24.33 1.63
CA GLY A 136 7.22 -25.10 0.60
C GLY A 136 7.62 -24.24 -0.62
N GLU A 137 8.49 -24.78 -1.46
CA GLU A 137 9.10 -24.00 -2.57
C GLU A 137 8.10 -23.52 -3.61
N THR A 138 7.14 -24.35 -3.98
CA THR A 138 6.18 -24.02 -5.05
C THR A 138 5.27 -22.88 -4.62
N LEU A 139 4.59 -23.03 -3.49
CA LEU A 139 3.65 -22.01 -3.00
C LEU A 139 4.39 -20.72 -2.64
N TRP A 140 5.59 -20.83 -2.06
CA TRP A 140 6.40 -19.64 -1.77
C TRP A 140 6.81 -18.86 -3.03
N ASN A 141 7.13 -19.52 -4.14
CA ASN A 141 7.38 -18.84 -5.41
C ASN A 141 6.14 -18.07 -5.89
N ASP A 142 4.96 -18.66 -5.81
CA ASP A 142 3.70 -18.02 -6.21
C ASP A 142 3.39 -16.80 -5.33
N GLU A 143 3.59 -16.92 -4.01
CA GLU A 143 3.43 -15.82 -3.06
C GLU A 143 4.41 -14.68 -3.32
N LEU A 144 5.68 -14.97 -3.57
CA LEU A 144 6.68 -13.94 -3.91
C LEU A 144 6.31 -13.19 -5.18
N HIS A 145 5.87 -13.91 -6.20
CA HIS A 145 5.40 -13.28 -7.44
C HIS A 145 4.19 -12.37 -7.17
N ALA A 146 3.22 -12.85 -6.39
CA ALA A 146 2.07 -12.05 -5.99
C ALA A 146 2.48 -10.82 -5.18
N LEU A 147 3.38 -10.95 -4.21
CA LEU A 147 3.88 -9.85 -3.36
C LEU A 147 4.69 -8.80 -4.13
N ASN A 148 5.35 -9.18 -5.23
CA ASN A 148 6.09 -8.26 -6.09
C ASN A 148 5.27 -7.66 -7.23
N SER A 149 4.05 -8.17 -7.50
CA SER A 149 3.17 -7.62 -8.52
C SER A 149 2.56 -6.27 -8.08
N LEU A 150 2.08 -5.47 -9.02
CA LEU A 150 1.36 -4.24 -8.71
C LEU A 150 0.07 -4.54 -7.96
N ALA A 151 -0.13 -3.90 -6.81
CA ALA A 151 -1.36 -4.05 -6.06
C ALA A 151 -2.55 -3.43 -6.82
N PRO A 152 -3.67 -4.13 -7.01
CA PRO A 152 -4.85 -3.54 -7.62
C PRO A 152 -5.44 -2.46 -6.71
N VAL A 153 -6.17 -1.52 -7.30
CA VAL A 153 -6.98 -0.57 -6.53
C VAL A 153 -8.38 -1.15 -6.44
N VAL A 154 -8.79 -1.48 -5.22
CA VAL A 154 -10.11 -2.06 -4.94
C VAL A 154 -10.93 -1.09 -4.10
N LEU A 155 -12.17 -0.92 -4.49
CA LEU A 155 -13.15 -0.08 -3.83
C LEU A 155 -14.14 -0.97 -3.08
N ARG A 156 -14.46 -0.62 -1.85
CA ARG A 156 -15.58 -1.17 -1.12
C ARG A 156 -16.77 -0.25 -1.25
N VAL A 157 -17.87 -0.76 -1.76
CA VAL A 157 -19.13 -0.05 -1.87
C VAL A 157 -19.64 0.37 -0.49
N ASN A 158 -20.08 1.60 -0.34
CA ASN A 158 -20.79 2.05 0.85
C ASN A 158 -22.28 1.70 0.74
N THR A 159 -22.68 0.58 1.28
CA THR A 159 -24.04 0.06 1.21
C THR A 159 -25.08 0.86 2.01
N LEU A 160 -24.64 1.84 2.82
CA LEU A 160 -25.54 2.82 3.44
C LEU A 160 -26.09 3.84 2.43
N LYS A 161 -25.40 4.03 1.29
CA LYS A 161 -25.70 5.09 0.32
C LYS A 161 -26.00 4.60 -1.08
N THR A 162 -25.45 3.48 -1.48
CA THR A 162 -25.56 3.01 -2.88
C THR A 162 -25.44 1.48 -2.98
N SER A 163 -25.72 0.94 -4.17
CA SER A 163 -25.43 -0.45 -4.53
C SER A 163 -24.18 -0.53 -5.41
N LEU A 164 -23.67 -1.75 -5.61
CA LEU A 164 -22.51 -2.02 -6.46
C LEU A 164 -22.76 -1.55 -7.89
N GLU A 165 -23.94 -1.86 -8.45
CA GLU A 165 -24.30 -1.53 -9.83
C GLU A 165 -24.42 -0.01 -10.03
N ARG A 166 -25.05 0.69 -9.06
CA ARG A 166 -25.17 2.15 -9.10
C ARG A 166 -23.81 2.83 -9.01
N LEU A 167 -22.96 2.37 -8.08
CA LEU A 167 -21.61 2.91 -7.97
C LEU A 167 -20.82 2.70 -9.26
N GLN A 168 -20.89 1.51 -9.86
CA GLN A 168 -20.22 1.22 -11.12
C GLN A 168 -20.68 2.15 -12.24
N GLN A 169 -21.97 2.41 -12.35
CA GLN A 169 -22.54 3.35 -13.31
C GLN A 169 -22.06 4.80 -13.10
N PHE A 170 -22.05 5.27 -11.84
CA PHE A 170 -21.52 6.60 -11.50
C PHE A 170 -20.06 6.75 -11.88
N LEU A 171 -19.22 5.78 -11.52
CA LEU A 171 -17.80 5.80 -11.85
C LEU A 171 -17.57 5.76 -13.37
N GLN A 172 -18.36 4.98 -14.11
CA GLN A 172 -18.29 4.93 -15.57
C GLN A 172 -18.63 6.30 -16.20
N GLN A 173 -19.62 7.02 -15.67
CA GLN A 173 -19.97 8.37 -16.13
C GLN A 173 -18.84 9.38 -15.86
N GLU A 174 -18.07 9.18 -14.81
CA GLU A 174 -16.87 9.98 -14.47
C GLU A 174 -15.60 9.51 -15.21
N GLY A 175 -15.72 8.56 -16.16
CA GLY A 175 -14.60 8.03 -16.93
C GLY A 175 -13.73 7.03 -16.18
N VAL A 176 -14.21 6.48 -15.06
CA VAL A 176 -13.51 5.46 -14.28
C VAL A 176 -14.09 4.08 -14.52
N ALA A 177 -13.38 3.27 -15.33
CA ALA A 177 -13.78 1.90 -15.62
C ALA A 177 -13.47 0.97 -14.45
N THR A 178 -14.47 0.17 -14.05
CA THR A 178 -14.36 -0.79 -12.95
C THR A 178 -15.05 -2.11 -13.29
N TYR A 179 -14.67 -3.17 -12.59
CA TYR A 179 -15.37 -4.46 -12.66
C TYR A 179 -15.55 -5.07 -11.26
N PRO A 180 -16.66 -5.83 -11.05
CA PRO A 180 -16.91 -6.49 -9.77
C PRO A 180 -15.96 -7.66 -9.54
N LEU A 181 -15.59 -7.89 -8.29
CA LEU A 181 -14.79 -9.04 -7.88
C LEU A 181 -15.71 -10.21 -7.51
N ARG A 182 -15.50 -11.38 -8.13
CA ARG A 182 -16.38 -12.56 -8.03
C ARG A 182 -16.69 -12.97 -6.57
N ASP A 183 -15.68 -13.00 -5.71
CA ASP A 183 -15.81 -13.51 -4.33
C ASP A 183 -16.04 -12.40 -3.29
N TYR A 184 -16.39 -11.19 -3.76
CA TYR A 184 -16.50 -9.98 -2.92
C TYR A 184 -17.73 -9.17 -3.35
N PRO A 185 -18.90 -9.40 -2.73
CA PRO A 185 -20.20 -8.89 -3.22
C PRO A 185 -20.29 -7.36 -3.29
N ASN A 186 -19.45 -6.65 -2.53
CA ASN A 186 -19.44 -5.19 -2.46
C ASN A 186 -18.10 -4.59 -2.92
N ALA A 187 -17.34 -5.31 -3.77
CA ALA A 187 -16.04 -4.84 -4.23
C ALA A 187 -16.02 -4.57 -5.73
N LEU A 188 -15.52 -3.40 -6.10
CA LEU A 188 -15.17 -3.03 -7.47
C LEU A 188 -13.65 -2.86 -7.58
N GLN A 189 -13.05 -3.43 -8.61
CA GLN A 189 -11.64 -3.19 -8.94
C GLN A 189 -11.54 -2.22 -10.10
N LEU A 190 -10.61 -1.26 -10.04
CA LEU A 190 -10.31 -0.39 -11.15
C LEU A 190 -9.65 -1.18 -12.28
N VAL A 191 -10.07 -0.90 -13.54
CA VAL A 191 -9.40 -1.43 -14.74
C VAL A 191 -8.02 -0.81 -14.88
N GLU A 192 -7.94 0.52 -14.74
CA GLU A 192 -6.70 1.28 -14.78
C GLU A 192 -6.52 2.10 -13.53
N ARG A 193 -5.26 2.28 -13.10
CA ARG A 193 -4.96 3.14 -11.96
C ARG A 193 -5.21 4.59 -12.31
N GLY A 194 -5.98 5.27 -11.48
CA GLY A 194 -6.30 6.69 -11.62
C GLY A 194 -6.51 7.37 -10.28
N ASN A 195 -6.61 8.68 -10.29
CA ASN A 195 -6.90 9.45 -9.09
C ASN A 195 -8.40 9.49 -8.80
N ILE A 196 -8.92 8.41 -8.22
CA ILE A 196 -10.32 8.25 -7.84
C ILE A 196 -10.79 9.19 -6.73
N PHE A 197 -9.85 9.78 -5.97
CA PHE A 197 -10.17 10.71 -4.89
C PHE A 197 -10.72 12.06 -5.38
N LYS A 198 -10.62 12.33 -6.69
CA LYS A 198 -11.20 13.51 -7.34
C LYS A 198 -12.61 13.30 -7.86
N THR A 199 -13.13 12.08 -7.83
CA THR A 199 -14.47 11.77 -8.29
C THR A 199 -15.54 12.32 -7.35
N GLN A 200 -16.70 12.69 -7.91
CA GLN A 200 -17.88 13.07 -7.10
C GLN A 200 -18.35 11.88 -6.25
N ALA A 201 -18.29 10.67 -6.81
CA ALA A 201 -18.61 9.45 -6.08
C ALA A 201 -17.79 9.29 -4.78
N PHE A 202 -16.50 9.70 -4.78
CA PHE A 202 -15.68 9.71 -3.56
C PHE A 202 -16.08 10.85 -2.61
N ALA A 203 -16.31 12.05 -3.13
CA ALA A 203 -16.74 13.20 -2.34
C ALA A 203 -18.06 12.92 -1.62
N ASP A 204 -18.99 12.25 -2.28
CA ASP A 204 -20.29 11.84 -1.75
C ASP A 204 -20.21 10.63 -0.80
N GLY A 205 -19.02 10.02 -0.66
CA GLY A 205 -18.80 8.89 0.23
C GLY A 205 -19.52 7.61 -0.21
N LEU A 206 -19.62 7.37 -1.54
CA LEU A 206 -20.26 6.19 -2.08
C LEU A 206 -19.37 4.94 -2.00
N PHE A 207 -18.08 5.12 -1.76
CA PHE A 207 -17.11 4.03 -1.59
C PHE A 207 -15.95 4.40 -0.68
N GLU A 208 -15.22 3.38 -0.25
CA GLU A 208 -13.92 3.45 0.39
C GLU A 208 -12.89 2.64 -0.37
N VAL A 209 -11.64 3.11 -0.41
CA VAL A 209 -10.52 2.31 -0.94
C VAL A 209 -10.11 1.31 0.13
N GLN A 210 -10.27 0.03 -0.16
CA GLN A 210 -9.90 -1.05 0.75
C GLN A 210 -9.53 -2.30 -0.03
N ASP A 211 -8.43 -2.96 0.35
CA ASP A 211 -8.03 -4.24 -0.23
C ASP A 211 -9.13 -5.29 -0.14
N ALA A 212 -9.24 -6.13 -1.16
CA ALA A 212 -10.23 -7.19 -1.22
C ALA A 212 -10.17 -8.11 0.01
N SER A 213 -8.97 -8.59 0.37
CA SER A 213 -8.78 -9.43 1.57
C SER A 213 -9.22 -8.74 2.86
N SER A 214 -8.94 -7.43 3.01
CA SER A 214 -9.39 -6.65 4.16
C SER A 214 -10.91 -6.50 4.23
N GLN A 215 -11.61 -6.61 3.10
CA GLN A 215 -13.07 -6.56 3.05
C GLN A 215 -13.73 -7.83 3.60
N LYS A 216 -13.01 -8.95 3.75
CA LYS A 216 -13.52 -10.18 4.36
C LYS A 216 -13.57 -10.12 5.89
N VAL A 217 -12.81 -9.23 6.53
CA VAL A 217 -12.66 -9.19 8.00
C VAL A 217 -13.97 -8.85 8.70
N ALA A 218 -14.66 -7.79 8.31
CA ALA A 218 -15.91 -7.41 8.95
C ALA A 218 -17.04 -8.45 8.74
N PRO A 219 -17.26 -9.03 7.55
CA PRO A 219 -18.20 -10.14 7.37
C PRO A 219 -17.87 -11.37 8.20
N PHE A 220 -16.57 -11.68 8.39
CA PHE A 220 -16.14 -12.81 9.23
C PHE A 220 -16.58 -12.68 10.69
N MET A 221 -16.88 -11.49 11.17
CA MET A 221 -17.45 -11.25 12.50
C MET A 221 -18.91 -11.74 12.65
N MET A 222 -19.54 -12.20 11.56
CA MET A 222 -20.92 -12.69 11.56
C MET A 222 -21.89 -11.71 12.25
N ILE A 223 -21.92 -10.48 11.73
CA ILE A 223 -22.78 -9.41 12.23
C ILE A 223 -24.19 -9.61 11.68
N ASP A 224 -25.12 -10.00 12.55
CA ASP A 224 -26.54 -10.15 12.26
C ASP A 224 -27.39 -9.11 13.02
N SER A 225 -28.72 -9.24 12.96
CA SER A 225 -29.67 -8.33 13.61
C SER A 225 -29.62 -8.35 15.15
N ASN A 226 -29.00 -9.38 15.75
CA ASN A 226 -28.86 -9.51 17.21
C ASN A 226 -27.65 -8.75 17.74
N VAL A 227 -26.67 -8.46 16.89
CA VAL A 227 -25.47 -7.71 17.26
C VAL A 227 -25.83 -6.25 17.47
N LYS A 228 -25.69 -5.77 18.71
CA LYS A 228 -26.01 -4.38 19.11
C LYS A 228 -24.76 -3.53 19.36
N ARG A 229 -23.68 -4.15 19.80
CA ARG A 229 -22.44 -3.42 20.10
C ARG A 229 -21.22 -4.15 19.61
N VAL A 230 -20.42 -3.46 18.80
CA VAL A 230 -19.13 -3.92 18.30
C VAL A 230 -18.03 -3.00 18.81
N ILE A 231 -16.92 -3.57 19.27
CA ILE A 231 -15.70 -2.82 19.63
C ILE A 231 -14.62 -3.14 18.63
N ASP A 232 -14.07 -2.11 17.99
CA ASP A 232 -12.87 -2.20 17.13
C ASP A 232 -11.69 -1.58 17.90
N THR A 233 -10.78 -2.42 18.39
CA THR A 233 -9.71 -2.01 19.32
C THR A 233 -8.49 -1.40 18.63
N CYS A 234 -8.35 -1.56 17.32
CA CYS A 234 -7.25 -1.04 16.53
C CYS A 234 -7.78 -0.35 15.27
N ALA A 235 -8.74 0.57 15.46
CA ALA A 235 -9.56 1.13 14.39
C ALA A 235 -8.76 1.88 13.30
N GLY A 236 -7.60 2.43 13.66
CA GLY A 236 -6.83 3.25 12.74
C GLY A 236 -7.65 4.41 12.16
N ALA A 237 -7.56 4.61 10.84
CA ALA A 237 -8.39 5.59 10.13
C ALA A 237 -9.79 5.06 9.74
N GLY A 238 -10.21 3.91 10.27
CA GLY A 238 -11.59 3.43 10.19
C GLY A 238 -11.95 2.53 9.02
N GLY A 239 -10.99 1.96 8.31
CA GLY A 239 -11.30 1.11 7.14
C GLY A 239 -12.26 -0.04 7.47
N LYS A 240 -11.99 -0.79 8.54
CA LYS A 240 -12.82 -1.91 9.02
C LYS A 240 -14.01 -1.41 9.86
N THR A 241 -13.80 -0.39 10.69
CA THR A 241 -14.87 0.27 11.46
C THR A 241 -16.04 0.72 10.59
N LEU A 242 -15.77 1.40 9.47
CA LEU A 242 -16.77 1.83 8.50
C LEU A 242 -17.49 0.66 7.83
N HIS A 243 -16.78 -0.45 7.59
CA HIS A 243 -17.40 -1.65 7.06
C HIS A 243 -18.37 -2.30 8.09
N ILE A 244 -17.98 -2.32 9.35
CA ILE A 244 -18.85 -2.79 10.45
C ILE A 244 -20.11 -1.91 10.52
N ALA A 245 -19.99 -0.59 10.43
CA ALA A 245 -21.12 0.32 10.41
C ALA A 245 -22.05 0.08 9.20
N ASN A 246 -21.48 -0.26 8.02
CA ASN A 246 -22.27 -0.66 6.85
C ASN A 246 -23.06 -1.95 7.11
N LEU A 247 -22.43 -2.98 7.70
CA LEU A 247 -23.12 -4.24 8.02
C LEU A 247 -24.23 -4.07 9.06
N LEU A 248 -24.00 -3.21 10.05
CA LEU A 248 -25.01 -2.83 11.05
C LEU A 248 -26.10 -1.91 10.49
N GLN A 249 -25.93 -1.37 9.28
CA GLN A 249 -26.87 -0.39 8.70
C GLN A 249 -27.20 0.78 9.63
N ASN A 250 -26.16 1.31 10.27
CA ASN A 250 -26.27 2.36 11.31
C ASN A 250 -27.11 1.97 12.55
N LYS A 251 -27.46 0.69 12.71
CA LYS A 251 -28.13 0.20 13.91
C LYS A 251 -27.10 -0.20 14.96
N GLY A 252 -27.48 -0.13 16.24
CA GLY A 252 -26.55 -0.43 17.33
C GLY A 252 -25.40 0.58 17.45
N GLN A 253 -24.27 0.16 18.00
CA GLN A 253 -23.13 1.02 18.32
C GLN A 253 -21.81 0.36 17.90
N VAL A 254 -20.92 1.14 17.26
CA VAL A 254 -19.53 0.75 17.02
C VAL A 254 -18.63 1.64 17.86
N ILE A 255 -17.89 1.05 18.81
CA ILE A 255 -16.87 1.75 19.58
C ILE A 255 -15.53 1.52 18.91
N ALA A 256 -14.97 2.55 18.30
CA ALA A 256 -13.72 2.54 17.57
C ALA A 256 -12.59 3.10 18.45
N MET A 257 -11.59 2.28 18.74
CA MET A 257 -10.50 2.63 19.64
C MET A 257 -9.16 2.61 18.89
N ASP A 258 -8.28 3.53 19.23
CA ASP A 258 -6.88 3.56 18.77
C ASP A 258 -6.02 4.31 19.79
N ILE A 259 -4.72 4.09 19.77
CA ILE A 259 -3.74 4.83 20.60
C ILE A 259 -3.39 6.20 19.99
N TYR A 260 -3.73 6.44 18.71
CA TYR A 260 -3.41 7.66 17.99
C TYR A 260 -4.66 8.52 17.75
N GLU A 261 -4.76 9.63 18.46
CA GLU A 261 -5.87 10.58 18.31
C GLU A 261 -6.03 11.07 16.86
N GLN A 262 -4.95 11.32 16.15
CA GLN A 262 -4.99 11.79 14.76
C GLN A 262 -5.71 10.80 13.83
N LYS A 263 -5.53 9.49 14.04
CA LYS A 263 -6.24 8.45 13.27
C LYS A 263 -7.74 8.46 13.58
N LEU A 264 -8.11 8.64 14.83
CA LEU A 264 -9.50 8.75 15.25
C LEU A 264 -10.19 10.00 14.67
N GLN A 265 -9.47 11.12 14.57
CA GLN A 265 -9.98 12.32 13.91
C GLN A 265 -10.20 12.10 12.40
N GLU A 266 -9.30 11.37 11.75
CA GLU A 266 -9.50 10.96 10.36
C GLU A 266 -10.71 10.03 10.21
N LEU A 267 -10.87 9.07 11.11
CA LEU A 267 -12.05 8.19 11.15
C LEU A 267 -13.34 9.00 11.26
N LYS A 268 -13.41 10.00 12.15
CA LYS A 268 -14.58 10.88 12.28
C LYS A 268 -14.93 11.60 10.97
N ARG A 269 -13.92 12.12 10.25
CA ARG A 269 -14.13 12.77 8.95
C ARG A 269 -14.69 11.79 7.92
N ARG A 270 -14.10 10.60 7.84
CA ARG A 270 -14.54 9.53 6.94
C ARG A 270 -15.95 9.04 7.30
N ALA A 271 -16.26 8.86 8.58
CA ALA A 271 -17.57 8.47 9.04
C ALA A 271 -18.67 9.47 8.60
N ARG A 272 -18.43 10.76 8.76
CA ARG A 272 -19.33 11.82 8.26
C ARG A 272 -19.54 11.73 6.75
N ARG A 273 -18.45 11.61 5.96
CA ARG A 273 -18.53 11.46 4.51
C ARG A 273 -19.33 10.22 4.12
N ASN A 274 -19.14 9.11 4.82
CA ASN A 274 -19.82 7.84 4.56
C ASN A 274 -21.28 7.80 5.07
N GLY A 275 -21.71 8.75 5.89
CA GLY A 275 -23.01 8.69 6.53
C GLY A 275 -23.12 7.60 7.60
N ALA A 276 -22.01 7.24 8.23
CA ALA A 276 -21.96 6.30 9.34
C ALA A 276 -22.11 7.06 10.67
N PHE A 277 -23.30 6.97 11.29
CA PHE A 277 -23.65 7.78 12.46
C PHE A 277 -23.54 7.03 13.79
N ASN A 278 -23.39 5.72 13.76
CA ASN A 278 -23.38 4.85 14.94
C ASN A 278 -21.96 4.57 15.48
N ILE A 279 -20.95 5.35 15.06
CA ILE A 279 -19.56 5.19 15.46
C ILE A 279 -19.20 6.18 16.57
N GLU A 280 -18.76 5.65 17.70
CA GLU A 280 -18.15 6.40 18.80
C GLU A 280 -16.64 6.16 18.81
N THR A 281 -15.82 7.19 18.76
CA THR A 281 -14.35 7.06 18.82
C THR A 281 -13.83 7.29 20.23
N LYS A 282 -12.92 6.41 20.69
CA LYS A 282 -12.30 6.51 22.02
C LYS A 282 -10.79 6.28 21.93
N LEU A 283 -10.01 7.16 22.54
CA LEU A 283 -8.59 6.90 22.75
C LEU A 283 -8.44 5.75 23.74
N ILE A 284 -7.50 4.84 23.49
CA ILE A 284 -7.28 3.70 24.39
C ILE A 284 -6.74 4.20 25.74
N ASP A 285 -7.47 3.84 26.80
CA ASP A 285 -7.13 4.12 28.19
C ASP A 285 -7.51 2.90 29.06
N PRO A 286 -6.65 2.44 29.97
CA PRO A 286 -6.90 1.30 30.84
C PRO A 286 -8.24 1.40 31.63
N LYS A 287 -8.61 2.59 32.08
CA LYS A 287 -9.89 2.80 32.81
C LYS A 287 -11.09 2.58 31.88
N GLN A 288 -10.99 2.98 30.61
CA GLN A 288 -12.06 2.76 29.64
C GLN A 288 -12.19 1.29 29.25
N LEU A 289 -11.07 0.59 29.10
CA LEU A 289 -11.08 -0.85 28.79
C LEU A 289 -11.83 -1.65 29.89
N LYS A 290 -11.60 -1.35 31.17
CA LYS A 290 -12.36 -1.97 32.27
C LYS A 290 -13.85 -1.73 32.19
N ARG A 291 -14.30 -0.51 31.80
CA ARG A 291 -15.72 -0.17 31.65
C ARG A 291 -16.39 -0.87 30.46
N LEU A 292 -15.61 -1.25 29.45
CA LEU A 292 -16.11 -1.93 28.25
C LEU A 292 -16.13 -3.45 28.40
N GLN A 293 -15.54 -3.99 29.47
CA GLN A 293 -15.51 -5.44 29.70
C GLN A 293 -16.94 -6.02 29.80
N GLY A 294 -17.19 -7.06 29.01
CA GLY A 294 -18.47 -7.75 28.96
C GLY A 294 -19.62 -6.96 28.32
N THR A 295 -19.33 -5.83 27.64
CA THR A 295 -20.38 -4.95 27.07
C THR A 295 -20.56 -5.09 25.55
N ALA A 296 -19.73 -5.86 24.86
CA ALA A 296 -19.78 -6.02 23.41
C ALA A 296 -20.26 -7.41 22.99
N ASP A 297 -21.03 -7.47 21.93
CA ASP A 297 -21.43 -8.72 21.27
C ASP A 297 -20.30 -9.24 20.38
N ARG A 298 -19.49 -8.33 19.81
CA ARG A 298 -18.32 -8.67 18.98
C ARG A 298 -17.16 -7.73 19.28
N VAL A 299 -15.95 -8.27 19.20
CA VAL A 299 -14.72 -7.48 19.33
C VAL A 299 -13.82 -7.76 18.14
N LEU A 300 -13.37 -6.72 17.45
CA LEU A 300 -12.35 -6.78 16.42
C LEU A 300 -11.00 -6.37 17.01
N ILE A 301 -10.00 -7.23 16.83
CA ILE A 301 -8.59 -6.96 17.17
C ILE A 301 -7.77 -7.10 15.88
N ASP A 302 -7.70 -6.01 15.11
CA ASP A 302 -6.85 -5.91 13.91
C ASP A 302 -5.54 -5.23 14.28
N ALA A 303 -4.75 -5.91 15.10
CA ALA A 303 -3.54 -5.38 15.70
C ALA A 303 -2.40 -5.17 14.67
N PRO A 304 -1.50 -4.21 14.89
CA PRO A 304 -0.27 -4.09 14.12
C PRO A 304 0.51 -5.40 14.11
N CYS A 305 0.97 -5.81 12.94
CA CYS A 305 1.73 -7.03 12.71
C CYS A 305 3.01 -6.75 11.92
N SER A 306 3.71 -7.80 11.46
CA SER A 306 4.92 -7.69 10.62
C SER A 306 4.70 -6.94 9.30
N GLY A 307 3.47 -6.88 8.81
CA GLY A 307 3.15 -6.25 7.53
C GLY A 307 3.58 -7.05 6.29
N LEU A 308 3.97 -8.33 6.45
CA LEU A 308 4.38 -9.16 5.30
C LEU A 308 3.28 -9.31 4.25
N GLY A 309 2.01 -9.37 4.65
CA GLY A 309 0.88 -9.44 3.73
C GLY A 309 0.65 -8.18 2.89
N VAL A 310 1.32 -7.05 3.20
CA VAL A 310 1.17 -5.78 2.47
C VAL A 310 2.42 -5.37 1.69
N LEU A 311 3.38 -6.27 1.47
CA LEU A 311 4.62 -5.99 0.72
C LEU A 311 4.36 -5.49 -0.70
N ARG A 312 3.24 -5.85 -1.31
CA ARG A 312 2.82 -5.30 -2.62
C ARG A 312 2.69 -3.77 -2.59
N ARG A 313 2.27 -3.19 -1.44
CA ARG A 313 2.04 -1.75 -1.24
C ARG A 313 3.21 -1.09 -0.54
N ASN A 314 3.79 -1.76 0.46
CA ASN A 314 4.87 -1.28 1.31
C ASN A 314 6.11 -2.17 1.16
N PRO A 315 6.80 -2.11 0.00
CA PRO A 315 7.92 -3.02 -0.28
C PRO A 315 9.13 -2.80 0.64
N ASP A 316 9.22 -1.64 1.31
CA ASP A 316 10.28 -1.34 2.27
C ASP A 316 10.15 -2.13 3.59
N ALA A 317 8.97 -2.66 3.90
CA ALA A 317 8.76 -3.42 5.14
C ALA A 317 9.70 -4.63 5.24
N LYS A 318 9.93 -5.37 4.14
CA LYS A 318 10.82 -6.54 4.13
C LYS A 318 12.28 -6.21 4.44
N TRP A 319 12.70 -4.96 4.29
CA TRP A 319 14.07 -4.50 4.58
C TRP A 319 14.23 -3.97 6.01
N LYS A 320 13.13 -3.71 6.72
CA LYS A 320 13.10 -3.17 8.07
C LYS A 320 12.82 -4.22 9.14
N LEU A 321 12.23 -5.34 8.76
CA LEU A 321 12.05 -6.49 9.65
C LEU A 321 13.40 -7.16 9.91
N ARG A 322 13.62 -7.55 11.18
CA ARG A 322 14.83 -8.25 11.64
C ARG A 322 14.44 -9.52 12.38
#